data_71e582f3cef5dbb6972f9b115557daf8
#
_entry.id   71e582f3cef5dbb6972f9b115557daf8
#
_cell.length_a   1.000
_cell.length_b   1.000
_cell.length_c   1.000
_cell.angle_alpha   90.00
_cell.angle_beta   90.00
_cell.angle_gamma   90.00
#
_symmetry.space_group_name_H-M   'P 1'
#
loop_
_entity.id
_entity.type
_entity.pdbx_description
1 polymer ?
#
loop_
_entity_poly.entity_id
_entity_poly.type
_entity_poly.pdbx_seq_one_letter_code
_entity_poly.pdbx_strand_id
1 'polypeptide(L)'
;CKDQKINIRFALEPKPNEPRGDIFLPTIGHALAFIATLDDSDMVGVNPEFAHETMVGLSFHHGVAQALWQGKLFHIDLNDQRVGRYDQDLRFGSEAIKDQFFLVRLLERSGYDGPRHFDARPYRDETGDGIWDFARGCMRTYKALAAKARVFDEDPQVRVALEDAGVFDLAKETIGRYAPDVATSLRDEEFDLDTLAARSFRNERLDQLVVDCILSI
;
A
#
# COMPACT_ATOMS: atom_id res chain seq x y z
N CYS A 1 -1.03 -24.93 -16.65
CA CYS A 1 -0.48 -25.24 -15.32
C CYS A 1 -1.38 -26.23 -14.59
N LYS A 2 -2.69 -25.97 -14.42
CA LYS A 2 -3.63 -26.86 -13.73
C LYS A 2 -3.64 -28.27 -14.35
N ASP A 3 -3.75 -28.39 -15.66
CA ASP A 3 -3.78 -29.68 -16.39
C ASP A 3 -2.50 -30.53 -16.21
N GLN A 4 -1.38 -29.84 -15.99
CA GLN A 4 -0.07 -30.48 -15.78
C GLN A 4 0.28 -30.63 -14.31
N LYS A 5 -0.61 -30.26 -13.39
CA LYS A 5 -0.41 -30.24 -11.93
C LYS A 5 0.83 -29.47 -11.49
N ILE A 6 1.17 -28.41 -12.22
CA ILE A 6 2.26 -27.50 -11.87
C ILE A 6 1.71 -26.44 -10.92
N ASN A 7 2.27 -26.36 -9.72
CA ASN A 7 1.88 -25.37 -8.71
C ASN A 7 2.54 -24.02 -9.01
N ILE A 8 2.05 -23.33 -10.05
CA ILE A 8 2.50 -21.98 -10.44
C ILE A 8 1.27 -21.07 -10.47
N ARG A 9 1.45 -19.86 -9.95
CA ARG A 9 0.51 -18.73 -10.08
C ARG A 9 1.18 -17.60 -10.84
N PHE A 10 0.37 -16.75 -11.46
CA PHE A 10 0.84 -15.57 -12.18
C PHE A 10 0.62 -14.34 -11.33
N ALA A 11 1.61 -13.47 -11.26
CA ALA A 11 1.49 -12.16 -10.63
C ALA A 11 1.70 -11.09 -11.70
N LEU A 12 0.65 -10.34 -12.01
CA LEU A 12 0.69 -9.25 -12.99
C LEU A 12 1.34 -8.04 -12.35
N GLU A 13 2.26 -7.42 -13.06
CA GLU A 13 2.92 -6.19 -12.66
C GLU A 13 2.34 -5.02 -13.46
N PRO A 14 1.44 -4.22 -12.86
CA PRO A 14 0.86 -3.07 -13.55
C PRO A 14 1.88 -1.94 -13.66
N LYS A 15 1.90 -1.30 -14.83
CA LYS A 15 2.77 -0.14 -15.10
C LYS A 15 2.02 0.86 -15.97
N PRO A 16 1.94 2.15 -15.60
CA PRO A 16 1.12 3.14 -16.31
C PRO A 16 1.74 3.61 -17.63
N ASN A 17 3.06 3.68 -17.69
CA ASN A 17 3.79 4.12 -18.88
C ASN A 17 5.21 3.54 -18.86
N GLU A 18 5.99 3.78 -19.94
CA GLU A 18 7.33 3.26 -20.15
C GLU A 18 7.36 1.73 -20.40
N PRO A 19 8.03 1.31 -21.52
CA PRO A 19 8.75 2.14 -22.50
C PRO A 19 7.83 2.89 -23.46
N ARG A 20 6.53 2.76 -23.29
CA ARG A 20 5.50 3.46 -24.09
C ARG A 20 4.53 4.18 -23.17
N GLY A 21 3.86 5.22 -23.64
CA GLY A 21 2.61 5.67 -23.08
C GLY A 21 1.50 4.63 -23.29
N ASP A 22 0.41 4.72 -22.56
CA ASP A 22 -0.79 3.92 -22.75
C ASP A 22 -0.52 2.40 -22.73
N ILE A 23 -0.04 1.91 -21.60
CA ILE A 23 0.18 0.48 -21.37
C ILE A 23 -1.13 -0.17 -20.87
N PHE A 24 -1.40 -1.40 -21.30
CA PHE A 24 -2.49 -2.20 -20.74
C PHE A 24 -2.24 -2.47 -19.26
N LEU A 25 -3.31 -2.44 -18.47
CA LEU A 25 -3.27 -2.65 -17.02
C LEU A 25 -2.35 -1.62 -16.30
N PRO A 26 -2.64 -0.33 -16.46
CA PRO A 26 -1.73 0.72 -16.00
C PRO A 26 -1.64 0.86 -14.48
N THR A 27 -2.62 0.34 -13.73
CA THR A 27 -2.67 0.42 -12.27
C THR A 27 -3.09 -0.90 -11.64
N ILE A 28 -2.88 -1.03 -10.33
CA ILE A 28 -3.34 -2.18 -9.54
C ILE A 28 -4.84 -2.42 -9.76
N GLY A 29 -5.66 -1.34 -9.72
CA GLY A 29 -7.10 -1.45 -9.93
C GLY A 29 -7.50 -1.99 -11.30
N HIS A 30 -6.81 -1.59 -12.37
CA HIS A 30 -7.05 -2.14 -13.71
C HIS A 30 -6.67 -3.62 -13.80
N ALA A 31 -5.55 -4.00 -13.19
CA ALA A 31 -5.13 -5.40 -13.15
C ALA A 31 -6.14 -6.26 -12.37
N LEU A 32 -6.61 -5.78 -11.22
CA LEU A 32 -7.63 -6.48 -10.44
C LEU A 32 -8.96 -6.62 -11.19
N ALA A 33 -9.40 -5.57 -11.91
CA ALA A 33 -10.59 -5.63 -12.75
C ALA A 33 -10.43 -6.65 -13.88
N PHE A 34 -9.27 -6.70 -14.53
CA PHE A 34 -8.97 -7.70 -15.54
C PHE A 34 -8.97 -9.12 -14.95
N ILE A 35 -8.30 -9.34 -13.82
CA ILE A 35 -8.25 -10.64 -13.15
C ILE A 35 -9.66 -11.16 -12.84
N ALA A 36 -10.58 -10.27 -12.44
CA ALA A 36 -11.96 -10.65 -12.14
C ALA A 36 -12.74 -11.19 -13.36
N THR A 37 -12.26 -10.94 -14.59
CA THR A 37 -12.88 -11.46 -15.82
C THR A 37 -12.37 -12.84 -16.24
N LEU A 38 -11.35 -13.37 -15.55
CA LEU A 38 -10.73 -14.64 -15.92
C LEU A 38 -11.49 -15.83 -15.31
N ASP A 39 -11.65 -16.90 -16.06
CA ASP A 39 -12.26 -18.14 -15.59
C ASP A 39 -11.46 -18.75 -14.41
N ASP A 40 -10.14 -18.69 -14.47
CA ASP A 40 -9.21 -19.18 -13.45
C ASP A 40 -8.60 -18.03 -12.64
N SER A 41 -9.42 -17.08 -12.20
CA SER A 41 -8.97 -15.88 -11.50
C SER A 41 -8.15 -16.16 -10.22
N ASP A 42 -8.30 -17.33 -9.59
CA ASP A 42 -7.53 -17.78 -8.44
C ASP A 42 -6.05 -18.05 -8.76
N MET A 43 -5.73 -18.30 -10.03
CA MET A 43 -4.36 -18.51 -10.51
C MET A 43 -3.61 -17.21 -10.76
N VAL A 44 -4.30 -16.08 -10.76
CA VAL A 44 -3.73 -14.78 -11.14
C VAL A 44 -3.92 -13.77 -10.02
N GLY A 45 -2.87 -13.09 -9.67
CA GLY A 45 -2.85 -11.97 -8.73
C GLY A 45 -1.99 -10.84 -9.27
N VAL A 46 -1.60 -9.94 -8.41
CA VAL A 46 -0.76 -8.79 -8.76
C VAL A 46 0.60 -8.85 -8.06
N ASN A 47 1.60 -8.30 -8.75
CA ASN A 47 2.90 -7.91 -8.27
C ASN A 47 3.03 -6.39 -8.43
N PRO A 48 2.46 -5.59 -7.54
CA PRO A 48 2.60 -4.14 -7.65
C PRO A 48 4.01 -3.70 -7.28
N GLU A 49 4.47 -2.66 -7.97
CA GLU A 49 5.72 -1.98 -7.71
C GLU A 49 5.47 -0.54 -7.26
N PHE A 50 6.20 -0.09 -6.24
CA PHE A 50 6.01 1.25 -5.66
C PHE A 50 6.21 2.36 -6.68
N ALA A 51 7.25 2.25 -7.53
CA ALA A 51 7.54 3.25 -8.54
C ALA A 51 6.40 3.44 -9.53
N HIS A 52 5.73 2.36 -9.93
CA HIS A 52 4.74 2.38 -11.00
C HIS A 52 3.50 3.21 -10.65
N GLU A 53 2.93 3.05 -9.46
CA GLU A 53 1.80 3.87 -9.03
C GLU A 53 2.24 5.31 -8.70
N THR A 54 3.43 5.47 -8.09
CA THR A 54 3.95 6.77 -7.67
C THR A 54 4.32 7.66 -8.85
N MET A 55 4.82 7.10 -9.97
CA MET A 55 5.23 7.90 -11.13
C MET A 55 4.08 8.72 -11.73
N VAL A 56 2.84 8.28 -11.56
CA VAL A 56 1.62 8.97 -12.00
C VAL A 56 0.85 9.64 -10.86
N GLY A 57 1.45 9.73 -9.68
CA GLY A 57 0.87 10.45 -8.54
C GLY A 57 -0.22 9.71 -7.79
N LEU A 58 -0.26 8.37 -7.90
CA LEU A 58 -1.18 7.54 -7.13
C LEU A 58 -0.58 7.11 -5.80
N SER A 59 -1.45 6.82 -4.83
CA SER A 59 -1.05 6.30 -3.53
C SER A 59 -0.85 4.79 -3.60
N PHE A 60 0.39 4.35 -3.58
CA PHE A 60 0.75 2.95 -3.71
C PHE A 60 0.15 2.07 -2.61
N HIS A 61 0.29 2.47 -1.34
CA HIS A 61 -0.26 1.67 -0.24
C HIS A 61 -1.79 1.54 -0.29
N HIS A 62 -2.50 2.47 -0.93
CA HIS A 62 -3.94 2.37 -1.17
C HIS A 62 -4.26 1.25 -2.18
N GLY A 63 -3.55 1.21 -3.30
CA GLY A 63 -3.68 0.13 -4.28
C GLY A 63 -3.30 -1.24 -3.70
N VAL A 64 -2.22 -1.31 -2.90
CA VAL A 64 -1.82 -2.54 -2.19
C VAL A 64 -2.90 -2.99 -1.20
N ALA A 65 -3.53 -2.06 -0.47
CA ALA A 65 -4.65 -2.40 0.43
C ALA A 65 -5.82 -3.03 -0.32
N GLN A 66 -6.14 -2.52 -1.52
CA GLN A 66 -7.17 -3.12 -2.37
C GLN A 66 -6.81 -4.53 -2.82
N ALA A 67 -5.55 -4.77 -3.22
CA ALA A 67 -5.06 -6.09 -3.61
C ALA A 67 -5.10 -7.09 -2.43
N LEU A 68 -4.72 -6.65 -1.23
CA LEU A 68 -4.82 -7.44 0.00
C LEU A 68 -6.26 -7.80 0.32
N TRP A 69 -7.16 -6.82 0.26
CA TRP A 69 -8.59 -7.04 0.54
C TRP A 69 -9.22 -8.08 -0.39
N GLN A 70 -8.79 -8.12 -1.65
CA GLN A 70 -9.26 -9.10 -2.64
C GLN A 70 -8.50 -10.43 -2.59
N GLY A 71 -7.49 -10.61 -1.72
CA GLY A 71 -6.64 -11.80 -1.67
C GLY A 71 -5.79 -12.01 -2.92
N LYS A 72 -5.45 -10.91 -3.62
CA LYS A 72 -4.75 -10.91 -4.91
C LYS A 72 -3.32 -10.38 -4.85
N LEU A 73 -2.82 -9.97 -3.70
CA LEU A 73 -1.42 -9.60 -3.55
C LEU A 73 -0.55 -10.87 -3.50
N PHE A 74 0.04 -11.27 -4.63
CA PHE A 74 0.85 -12.47 -4.71
C PHE A 74 2.33 -12.22 -4.52
N HIS A 75 2.77 -11.02 -4.87
CA HIS A 75 4.14 -10.56 -4.78
C HIS A 75 4.12 -9.03 -4.59
N ILE A 76 5.22 -8.43 -4.16
CA ILE A 76 5.38 -6.98 -4.14
C ILE A 76 6.82 -6.59 -4.41
N ASP A 77 7.01 -5.61 -5.30
CA ASP A 77 8.29 -5.00 -5.56
C ASP A 77 8.42 -3.64 -4.88
N LEU A 78 9.54 -3.48 -4.22
CA LEU A 78 9.85 -2.36 -3.34
C LEU A 78 11.01 -1.55 -3.92
N ASN A 79 10.77 -0.29 -4.16
CA ASN A 79 11.77 0.69 -4.54
C ASN A 79 11.32 2.08 -4.07
N ASP A 80 11.84 3.13 -4.67
CA ASP A 80 11.37 4.50 -4.46
C ASP A 80 11.34 5.28 -5.78
N GLN A 81 10.56 6.37 -5.81
CA GLN A 81 10.22 7.05 -7.05
C GLN A 81 9.85 8.50 -6.81
N ARG A 82 10.23 9.38 -7.72
CA ARG A 82 9.73 10.76 -7.77
C ARG A 82 8.52 10.86 -8.68
N VAL A 83 7.50 11.54 -8.21
CA VAL A 83 6.28 11.81 -9.01
C VAL A 83 6.62 12.52 -10.32
N GLY A 84 5.96 12.12 -11.42
CA GLY A 84 6.13 12.73 -12.73
C GLY A 84 7.46 12.42 -13.42
N ARG A 85 8.17 11.39 -13.00
CA ARG A 85 9.34 10.84 -13.65
C ARG A 85 9.02 9.48 -14.24
N TYR A 86 9.79 9.08 -15.26
CA TYR A 86 9.83 7.68 -15.67
C TYR A 86 10.45 6.84 -14.57
N ASP A 87 10.29 5.55 -14.68
CA ASP A 87 10.74 4.59 -13.72
C ASP A 87 12.22 4.76 -13.34
N GLN A 88 12.46 5.00 -12.06
CA GLN A 88 13.80 5.34 -11.58
C GLN A 88 14.45 4.22 -10.80
N ASP A 89 13.68 3.24 -10.30
CA ASP A 89 14.15 2.13 -9.47
C ASP A 89 15.06 2.60 -8.33
N LEU A 90 14.65 3.68 -7.65
CA LEU A 90 15.47 4.28 -6.60
C LEU A 90 15.51 3.37 -5.36
N ARG A 91 16.55 3.56 -4.57
CA ARG A 91 16.71 2.84 -3.32
C ARG A 91 15.52 3.04 -2.40
N PHE A 92 15.00 1.95 -1.85
CA PHE A 92 13.87 1.95 -0.93
C PHE A 92 14.07 2.92 0.25
N GLY A 93 13.13 3.85 0.43
CA GLY A 93 13.14 4.87 1.47
C GLY A 93 14.03 6.09 1.20
N SER A 94 14.46 6.32 -0.05
CA SER A 94 15.32 7.45 -0.40
C SER A 94 14.58 8.75 -0.70
N GLU A 95 13.31 8.67 -1.10
CA GLU A 95 12.51 9.83 -1.52
C GLU A 95 11.24 9.99 -0.67
N ALA A 96 10.42 8.93 -0.53
CA ALA A 96 9.08 8.99 0.04
C ALA A 96 8.98 8.18 1.35
N ILE A 97 9.85 8.45 2.33
CA ILE A 97 9.95 7.64 3.56
C ILE A 97 8.64 7.51 4.34
N LYS A 98 7.76 8.52 4.30
CA LYS A 98 6.47 8.51 4.97
C LYS A 98 5.50 7.54 4.26
N ASP A 99 5.46 7.53 2.93
CA ASP A 99 4.65 6.59 2.16
C ASP A 99 5.17 5.16 2.33
N GLN A 100 6.49 4.98 2.38
CA GLN A 100 7.11 3.69 2.69
C GLN A 100 6.76 3.22 4.11
N PHE A 101 6.65 4.12 5.07
CA PHE A 101 6.19 3.78 6.42
C PHE A 101 4.75 3.25 6.40
N PHE A 102 3.83 3.94 5.70
CA PHE A 102 2.45 3.47 5.57
C PHE A 102 2.35 2.14 4.85
N LEU A 103 3.13 1.94 3.79
CA LEU A 103 3.20 0.67 3.08
C LEU A 103 3.66 -0.46 3.99
N VAL A 104 4.80 -0.29 4.66
CA VAL A 104 5.35 -1.32 5.55
C VAL A 104 4.38 -1.62 6.70
N ARG A 105 3.79 -0.58 7.30
CA ARG A 105 2.77 -0.74 8.33
C ARG A 105 1.56 -1.54 7.85
N LEU A 106 1.10 -1.28 6.62
CA LEU A 106 0.00 -2.03 6.00
C LEU A 106 0.35 -3.52 5.85
N LEU A 107 1.55 -3.83 5.32
CA LEU A 107 2.01 -5.21 5.14
C LEU A 107 2.15 -5.95 6.48
N GLU A 108 2.72 -5.31 7.49
CA GLU A 108 2.86 -5.90 8.84
C GLU A 108 1.50 -6.15 9.49
N ARG A 109 0.58 -5.19 9.43
CA ARG A 109 -0.76 -5.31 10.04
C ARG A 109 -1.66 -6.32 9.33
N SER A 110 -1.54 -6.44 8.02
CA SER A 110 -2.33 -7.42 7.25
C SER A 110 -1.86 -8.85 7.44
N GLY A 111 -0.68 -9.07 8.03
CA GLY A 111 -0.06 -10.38 8.13
C GLY A 111 0.39 -10.93 6.77
N TYR A 112 0.66 -10.05 5.80
CA TYR A 112 1.15 -10.49 4.50
C TYR A 112 2.48 -11.22 4.65
N ASP A 113 2.52 -12.48 4.25
CA ASP A 113 3.67 -13.38 4.32
C ASP A 113 4.26 -13.73 2.94
N GLY A 114 3.69 -13.14 1.88
CA GLY A 114 4.17 -13.33 0.51
C GLY A 114 5.56 -12.73 0.26
N PRO A 115 6.16 -13.06 -0.89
CA PRO A 115 7.48 -12.58 -1.25
C PRO A 115 7.51 -11.06 -1.46
N ARG A 116 8.63 -10.46 -1.05
CA ARG A 116 8.95 -9.04 -1.20
C ARG A 116 10.32 -8.94 -1.82
N HIS A 117 10.43 -8.27 -2.94
CA HIS A 117 11.71 -7.99 -3.57
C HIS A 117 12.01 -6.49 -3.59
N PHE A 118 13.26 -6.15 -3.80
CA PHE A 118 13.66 -4.79 -4.13
C PHE A 118 13.95 -4.75 -5.64
N ASP A 119 12.98 -4.33 -6.43
CA ASP A 119 13.22 -3.96 -7.82
C ASP A 119 13.77 -2.54 -7.85
N ALA A 120 15.04 -2.47 -7.55
CA ALA A 120 15.77 -1.22 -7.35
C ALA A 120 17.24 -1.41 -7.71
N ARG A 121 17.88 -0.31 -8.08
CA ARG A 121 19.28 -0.36 -8.51
C ARG A 121 20.15 0.69 -7.82
N PRO A 122 21.43 0.39 -7.59
CA PRO A 122 22.41 1.38 -7.16
C PRO A 122 22.67 2.41 -8.26
N TYR A 123 23.40 3.48 -7.94
CA TYR A 123 23.93 4.39 -8.96
C TYR A 123 24.80 3.61 -9.95
N ARG A 124 24.77 4.06 -11.22
CA ARG A 124 25.43 3.32 -12.33
C ARG A 124 26.94 3.24 -12.26
N ASP A 125 27.54 4.12 -11.49
CA ASP A 125 28.98 4.20 -11.23
C ASP A 125 29.42 3.45 -9.98
N GLU A 126 28.48 2.76 -9.30
CA GLU A 126 28.81 1.94 -8.14
C GLU A 126 29.54 0.66 -8.52
N THR A 127 30.44 0.24 -7.65
CA THR A 127 31.22 -0.99 -7.75
C THR A 127 31.03 -1.87 -6.52
N GLY A 128 31.50 -3.08 -6.58
CA GLY A 128 31.47 -4.13 -5.57
C GLY A 128 30.83 -3.81 -4.20
N ASP A 129 31.55 -3.10 -3.34
CA ASP A 129 31.08 -2.81 -1.97
C ASP A 129 29.86 -1.88 -1.97
N GLY A 130 29.78 -0.89 -2.87
CA GLY A 130 28.64 0.02 -2.99
C GLY A 130 27.36 -0.68 -3.39
N ILE A 131 27.44 -1.71 -4.25
CA ILE A 131 26.29 -2.55 -4.61
C ILE A 131 25.74 -3.29 -3.39
N TRP A 132 26.64 -3.85 -2.56
CA TRP A 132 26.24 -4.53 -1.32
C TRP A 132 25.71 -3.57 -0.26
N ASP A 133 26.27 -2.37 -0.16
CA ASP A 133 25.76 -1.33 0.74
C ASP A 133 24.36 -0.86 0.32
N PHE A 134 24.12 -0.75 -0.97
CA PHE A 134 22.79 -0.48 -1.50
C PHE A 134 21.79 -1.56 -1.07
N ALA A 135 22.09 -2.84 -1.35
CA ALA A 135 21.18 -3.94 -1.03
C ALA A 135 20.91 -4.05 0.47
N ARG A 136 21.97 -4.00 1.29
CA ARG A 136 21.85 -4.00 2.78
C ARG A 136 21.08 -2.78 3.28
N GLY A 137 21.26 -1.63 2.62
CA GLY A 137 20.56 -0.38 2.92
C GLY A 137 19.07 -0.50 2.74
N CYS A 138 18.59 -1.03 1.61
CA CYS A 138 17.17 -1.31 1.35
C CYS A 138 16.57 -2.22 2.43
N MET A 139 17.21 -3.35 2.71
CA MET A 139 16.74 -4.28 3.74
C MET A 139 16.73 -3.66 5.14
N ARG A 140 17.76 -2.86 5.50
CA ARG A 140 17.82 -2.18 6.79
C ARG A 140 16.71 -1.16 6.95
N THR A 141 16.42 -0.37 5.90
CA THR A 141 15.34 0.61 5.90
C THR A 141 13.99 -0.07 6.10
N TYR A 142 13.70 -1.16 5.36
CA TYR A 142 12.47 -1.92 5.56
C TYR A 142 12.32 -2.42 7.01
N LYS A 143 13.35 -3.06 7.54
CA LYS A 143 13.33 -3.58 8.92
C LYS A 143 13.15 -2.47 9.97
N ALA A 144 13.77 -1.32 9.76
CA ALA A 144 13.63 -0.16 10.65
C ALA A 144 12.19 0.37 10.62
N LEU A 145 11.59 0.50 9.43
CA LEU A 145 10.20 0.93 9.29
C LEU A 145 9.22 -0.09 9.89
N ALA A 146 9.46 -1.39 9.72
CA ALA A 146 8.64 -2.43 10.34
C ALA A 146 8.68 -2.38 11.87
N ALA A 147 9.87 -2.15 12.45
CA ALA A 147 10.00 -1.97 13.90
C ALA A 147 9.25 -0.71 14.38
N LYS A 148 9.37 0.40 13.65
CA LYS A 148 8.65 1.65 13.96
C LYS A 148 7.13 1.50 13.82
N ALA A 149 6.67 0.78 12.83
CA ALA A 149 5.24 0.51 12.64
C ALA A 149 4.63 -0.22 13.84
N ARG A 150 5.33 -1.20 14.43
CA ARG A 150 4.88 -1.89 15.64
C ARG A 150 4.80 -0.95 16.84
N VAL A 151 5.85 -0.15 17.07
CA VAL A 151 5.86 0.85 18.15
C VAL A 151 4.73 1.85 17.98
N PHE A 152 4.50 2.34 16.76
CA PHE A 152 3.43 3.27 16.43
C PHE A 152 2.04 2.67 16.72
N ASP A 153 1.80 1.42 16.34
CA ASP A 153 0.51 0.76 16.56
C ASP A 153 0.23 0.45 18.06
N GLU A 154 1.27 0.35 18.88
CA GLU A 154 1.19 0.13 20.32
C GLU A 154 1.09 1.45 21.13
N ASP A 155 1.39 2.60 20.51
CA ASP A 155 1.41 3.90 21.19
C ASP A 155 0.00 4.33 21.64
N PRO A 156 -0.21 4.58 22.95
CA PRO A 156 -1.49 5.07 23.45
C PRO A 156 -1.94 6.39 22.82
N GLN A 157 -1.01 7.30 22.47
CA GLN A 157 -1.35 8.57 21.85
C GLN A 157 -1.90 8.37 20.44
N VAL A 158 -1.36 7.40 19.68
CA VAL A 158 -1.87 7.02 18.36
C VAL A 158 -3.28 6.45 18.48
N ARG A 159 -3.54 5.61 19.49
CA ARG A 159 -4.89 5.08 19.73
C ARG A 159 -5.90 6.19 19.99
N VAL A 160 -5.59 7.11 20.88
CA VAL A 160 -6.45 8.28 21.17
C VAL A 160 -6.66 9.13 19.92
N ALA A 161 -5.61 9.38 19.14
CA ALA A 161 -5.73 10.17 17.91
C ALA A 161 -6.59 9.48 16.83
N LEU A 162 -6.54 8.16 16.75
CA LEU A 162 -7.40 7.38 15.84
C LEU A 162 -8.87 7.39 16.30
N GLU A 163 -9.12 7.32 17.61
CA GLU A 163 -10.45 7.46 18.18
C GLU A 163 -11.02 8.86 17.94
N ASP A 164 -10.21 9.92 18.20
CA ASP A 164 -10.59 11.31 17.93
C ASP A 164 -10.85 11.57 16.43
N ALA A 165 -10.10 10.91 15.54
CA ALA A 165 -10.31 10.98 14.10
C ALA A 165 -11.57 10.22 13.64
N GLY A 166 -12.23 9.47 14.52
CA GLY A 166 -13.45 8.71 14.22
C GLY A 166 -13.23 7.57 13.21
N VAL A 167 -12.00 7.12 13.03
CA VAL A 167 -11.65 6.07 12.05
C VAL A 167 -12.36 4.75 12.35
N PHE A 168 -12.64 4.48 13.63
CA PHE A 168 -13.27 3.23 14.06
C PHE A 168 -14.80 3.27 14.00
N ASP A 169 -15.43 4.43 14.08
CA ASP A 169 -16.89 4.56 14.16
C ASP A 169 -17.56 4.34 12.78
N LEU A 170 -16.91 4.80 11.71
CA LEU A 170 -17.43 4.67 10.34
C LEU A 170 -17.17 3.28 9.73
N ALA A 171 -16.20 2.53 10.22
CA ALA A 171 -15.73 1.33 9.56
C ALA A 171 -16.42 0.04 10.02
N LYS A 172 -16.91 -0.03 11.25
CA LYS A 172 -17.36 -1.30 11.84
C LYS A 172 -18.75 -1.73 11.36
N GLU A 173 -19.65 -0.80 11.15
CA GLU A 173 -21.04 -1.13 10.85
C GLU A 173 -21.37 -1.04 9.36
N THR A 174 -20.68 -0.19 8.60
CA THR A 174 -21.05 0.17 7.24
C THR A 174 -20.26 -0.55 6.15
N ILE A 175 -19.02 -0.98 6.40
CA ILE A 175 -18.11 -1.52 5.38
C ILE A 175 -18.05 -3.06 5.37
N GLY A 176 -18.54 -3.70 6.41
CA GLY A 176 -18.34 -5.13 6.60
C GLY A 176 -19.06 -6.03 5.60
N ARG A 177 -20.24 -5.64 5.13
CA ARG A 177 -21.02 -6.44 4.19
C ARG A 177 -22.18 -5.63 3.62
N TYR A 178 -22.25 -5.53 2.29
CA TYR A 178 -23.47 -5.02 1.64
C TYR A 178 -24.62 -6.00 1.89
N ALA A 179 -25.71 -5.47 2.43
CA ALA A 179 -26.99 -6.15 2.53
C ALA A 179 -28.12 -5.15 2.25
N PRO A 180 -29.23 -5.54 1.58
CA PRO A 180 -30.31 -4.62 1.25
C PRO A 180 -30.94 -3.92 2.45
N ASP A 181 -31.01 -4.59 3.59
CA ASP A 181 -31.51 -4.03 4.86
C ASP A 181 -30.57 -2.96 5.43
N VAL A 182 -29.25 -3.20 5.38
CA VAL A 182 -28.21 -2.21 5.75
C VAL A 182 -28.27 -1.00 4.84
N ALA A 183 -28.39 -1.19 3.53
CA ALA A 183 -28.53 -0.09 2.56
C ALA A 183 -29.79 0.72 2.81
N THR A 184 -30.90 0.07 3.16
CA THR A 184 -32.18 0.74 3.51
C THR A 184 -32.03 1.53 4.81
N SER A 185 -31.43 0.96 5.84
CA SER A 185 -31.16 1.62 7.11
C SER A 185 -30.31 2.88 6.93
N LEU A 186 -29.24 2.80 6.14
CA LEU A 186 -28.38 3.95 5.85
C LEU A 186 -29.09 5.04 5.04
N ARG A 187 -29.95 4.65 4.10
CA ARG A 187 -30.74 5.62 3.32
C ARG A 187 -31.73 6.39 4.18
N ASP A 188 -32.31 5.70 5.15
CA ASP A 188 -33.39 6.24 6.01
C ASP A 188 -32.83 6.87 7.31
N GLU A 189 -31.50 6.85 7.50
CA GLU A 189 -30.83 7.47 8.66
C GLU A 189 -30.90 9.00 8.55
N GLU A 190 -31.38 9.64 9.61
CA GLU A 190 -31.40 11.09 9.73
C GLU A 190 -30.14 11.57 10.46
N PHE A 191 -29.39 12.45 9.81
CA PHE A 191 -28.18 13.06 10.39
C PHE A 191 -28.44 14.48 10.86
N ASP A 192 -27.99 14.79 12.08
CA ASP A 192 -27.88 16.19 12.54
C ASP A 192 -26.71 16.87 11.82
N LEU A 193 -27.05 17.65 10.81
CA LEU A 193 -26.07 18.33 9.94
C LEU A 193 -25.19 19.33 10.71
N ASP A 194 -25.74 19.99 11.74
CA ASP A 194 -24.97 20.95 12.55
C ASP A 194 -23.93 20.23 13.40
N THR A 195 -24.28 19.12 13.99
CA THR A 195 -23.35 18.25 14.72
C THR A 195 -22.26 17.70 13.79
N LEU A 196 -22.63 17.22 12.59
CA LEU A 196 -21.66 16.74 11.61
C LEU A 196 -20.71 17.85 11.13
N ALA A 197 -21.23 19.04 10.86
CA ALA A 197 -20.43 20.19 10.42
C ALA A 197 -19.47 20.69 11.51
N ALA A 198 -19.85 20.57 12.78
CA ALA A 198 -19.01 20.95 13.92
C ALA A 198 -17.96 19.89 14.28
N ARG A 199 -18.06 18.67 13.74
CA ARG A 199 -17.14 17.57 14.03
C ARG A 199 -15.74 17.86 13.48
N SER A 200 -14.73 17.76 14.37
CA SER A 200 -13.33 17.81 13.97
C SER A 200 -12.73 16.37 14.01
N PHE A 201 -12.05 15.99 12.93
CA PHE A 201 -11.40 14.67 12.86
C PHE A 201 -9.97 14.65 13.40
N ARG A 202 -9.41 15.82 13.79
CA ARG A 202 -8.06 15.96 14.40
C ARG A 202 -6.95 15.19 13.68
N ASN A 203 -7.03 15.08 12.37
CA ASN A 203 -6.08 14.33 11.55
C ASN A 203 -4.64 14.87 11.65
N GLU A 204 -4.46 16.18 11.90
CA GLU A 204 -3.15 16.82 12.08
C GLU A 204 -2.35 16.19 13.23
N ARG A 205 -3.01 15.86 14.35
CA ARG A 205 -2.33 15.20 15.47
C ARG A 205 -1.84 13.82 15.08
N LEU A 206 -2.67 13.05 14.37
CA LEU A 206 -2.31 11.72 13.90
C LEU A 206 -1.16 11.78 12.89
N ASP A 207 -1.21 12.74 11.98
CA ASP A 207 -0.15 12.94 10.99
C ASP A 207 1.18 13.33 11.64
N GLN A 208 1.16 14.20 12.65
CA GLN A 208 2.35 14.55 13.41
C GLN A 208 2.94 13.34 14.15
N LEU A 209 2.13 12.50 14.77
CA LEU A 209 2.60 11.27 15.44
C LEU A 209 3.32 10.32 14.48
N VAL A 210 2.92 10.26 13.21
CA VAL A 210 3.65 9.49 12.19
C VAL A 210 5.04 10.08 11.97
N VAL A 211 5.15 11.40 11.83
CA VAL A 211 6.45 12.09 11.66
C VAL A 211 7.33 11.89 12.88
N ASP A 212 6.80 12.10 14.08
CA ASP A 212 7.51 11.91 15.34
C ASP A 212 8.07 10.48 15.47
N CYS A 213 7.25 9.49 15.13
CA CYS A 213 7.65 8.08 15.11
C CYS A 213 8.80 7.83 14.12
N ILE A 214 8.69 8.35 12.88
CA ILE A 214 9.74 8.17 11.86
C ILE A 214 11.04 8.83 12.30
N LEU A 215 10.99 10.02 12.87
CA LEU A 215 12.16 10.80 13.31
C LEU A 215 12.68 10.38 14.68
N SER A 216 11.96 9.55 15.45
CA SER A 216 12.31 9.16 16.83
C SER A 216 12.35 10.35 17.80
N ILE A 217 11.38 11.25 17.75
CA ILE A 217 11.22 12.42 18.63
C ILE A 217 9.92 12.35 19.42
#